data_c31af6cc08f0407256ca27c40f2de079
#
_entry.id   c31af6cc08f0407256ca27c40f2de079
#
_cell.length_a   1.000
_cell.length_b   1.000
_cell.length_c   1.000
_cell.angle_alpha   90.00
_cell.angle_beta   90.00
_cell.angle_gamma   90.00
#
_symmetry.space_group_name_H-M   'P 1'
#
loop_
_entity.id
_entity.type
_entity.pdbx_description
1 polymer ?
#
loop_
_entity_poly.entity_id
_entity_poly.type
_entity_poly.pdbx_seq_one_letter_code
_entity_poly.pdbx_strand_id
1 'polypeptide(L)'
;MYKRQFINLMVSVGILKGILVLMVANGIVTDGTTTYDILNAMSDAFFYFIPLFLAYTAAKKFDVEPFTAILVACILLHPSMTAVMATEGAATFFGIPLRTVTYSASVIPILLAIYCMSFVQKFCYKVIPETFRYLFTPPVCVIVIVPVTLLVFGPLGSFVGGWLAKGYEWIYNLSPMVAGMFI
;
A
#
# COMPACT_ATOMS: atom_id res chain seq x y z
N MET A 1 -11.66 14.54 -11.63
CA MET A 1 -12.87 13.89 -11.11
C MET A 1 -12.56 12.82 -10.05
N TYR A 2 -11.58 11.94 -10.24
CA TYR A 2 -11.23 10.84 -9.31
C TYR A 2 -10.77 11.27 -7.91
N LYS A 3 -10.09 12.41 -7.75
CA LYS A 3 -9.61 12.90 -6.44
C LYS A 3 -10.75 13.14 -5.45
N ARG A 4 -11.88 13.69 -5.90
CA ARG A 4 -13.05 13.92 -5.05
C ARG A 4 -13.71 12.62 -4.61
N GLN A 5 -13.80 11.62 -5.50
CA GLN A 5 -14.38 10.32 -5.18
C GLN A 5 -13.55 9.58 -4.13
N PHE A 6 -12.22 9.63 -4.25
CA PHE A 6 -11.32 9.01 -3.29
C PHE A 6 -11.46 9.63 -1.89
N ILE A 7 -11.50 10.96 -1.78
CA ILE A 7 -11.65 11.67 -0.51
C ILE A 7 -13.02 11.35 0.12
N ASN A 8 -14.10 11.39 -0.67
CA ASN A 8 -15.44 11.09 -0.15
C ASN A 8 -15.53 9.64 0.37
N LEU A 9 -14.91 8.68 -0.32
CA LEU A 9 -14.86 7.30 0.12
C LEU A 9 -14.10 7.16 1.42
N MET A 10 -12.93 7.80 1.53
CA MET A 10 -12.11 7.81 2.75
C MET A 10 -12.88 8.38 3.95
N VAL A 11 -13.59 9.49 3.76
CA VAL A 11 -14.41 10.10 4.81
C VAL A 11 -15.56 9.17 5.22
N SER A 12 -16.27 8.58 4.26
CA SER A 12 -17.38 7.65 4.53
C SER A 12 -16.94 6.44 5.34
N VAL A 13 -15.80 5.86 5.00
CA VAL A 13 -15.24 4.71 5.72
C VAL A 13 -14.74 5.11 7.12
N GLY A 14 -14.17 6.31 7.25
CA GLY A 14 -13.81 6.89 8.55
C GLY A 14 -15.01 7.07 9.48
N ILE A 15 -16.15 7.51 8.94
CA ILE A 15 -17.40 7.59 9.71
C ILE A 15 -17.86 6.21 10.16
N LEU A 16 -17.81 5.19 9.29
CA LEU A 16 -18.15 3.81 9.67
C LEU A 16 -17.26 3.30 10.82
N LYS A 17 -15.96 3.60 10.78
CA LYS A 17 -15.04 3.25 11.87
C LYS A 17 -15.40 3.95 13.17
N GLY A 18 -15.74 5.23 13.09
CA GLY A 18 -16.21 6.02 14.24
C GLY A 18 -17.49 5.44 14.86
N ILE A 19 -18.46 5.04 14.04
CA ILE A 19 -19.69 4.40 14.51
C ILE A 19 -19.37 3.07 15.22
N LEU A 20 -18.49 2.25 14.64
CA LEU A 20 -18.07 0.99 15.25
C LEU A 20 -17.45 1.22 16.64
N VAL A 21 -16.56 2.19 16.77
CA VAL A 21 -15.94 2.55 18.06
C VAL A 21 -17.00 2.95 19.09
N LEU A 22 -18.01 3.74 18.68
CA LEU A 22 -19.12 4.12 19.56
C LEU A 22 -19.98 2.92 19.96
N MET A 23 -20.24 1.96 19.06
CA MET A 23 -20.99 0.73 19.37
C MET A 23 -20.25 -0.12 20.38
N VAL A 24 -18.93 -0.25 20.25
CA VAL A 24 -18.08 -0.96 21.22
C VAL A 24 -18.08 -0.25 22.58
N ALA A 25 -17.91 1.07 22.60
CA ALA A 25 -17.90 1.87 23.83
C ALA A 25 -19.23 1.79 24.61
N ASN A 26 -20.34 1.63 23.91
CA ASN A 26 -21.68 1.47 24.53
C ASN A 26 -22.04 0.01 24.83
N GLY A 27 -21.14 -0.95 24.61
CA GLY A 27 -21.38 -2.36 24.88
C GLY A 27 -22.38 -3.04 23.93
N ILE A 28 -22.73 -2.41 22.80
CA ILE A 28 -23.66 -2.98 21.79
C ILE A 28 -22.96 -4.10 21.02
N VAL A 29 -21.65 -3.95 20.77
CA VAL A 29 -20.80 -4.93 20.11
C VAL A 29 -19.58 -5.15 20.99
N THR A 30 -19.22 -6.41 21.23
CA THR A 30 -18.02 -6.77 22.01
C THR A 30 -16.90 -7.21 21.09
N ASP A 31 -15.67 -6.80 21.40
CA ASP A 31 -14.47 -7.27 20.72
C ASP A 31 -14.39 -8.80 20.74
N GLY A 32 -13.92 -9.39 19.64
CA GLY A 32 -13.80 -10.84 19.50
C GLY A 32 -15.09 -11.56 19.11
N THR A 33 -16.17 -10.83 18.81
CA THR A 33 -17.38 -11.41 18.22
C THR A 33 -17.32 -11.36 16.70
N THR A 34 -17.91 -12.35 16.02
CA THR A 34 -17.98 -12.37 14.54
C THR A 34 -18.62 -11.09 13.98
N THR A 35 -19.59 -10.51 14.69
CA THR A 35 -20.23 -9.25 14.32
C THR A 35 -19.22 -8.09 14.33
N TYR A 36 -18.39 -8.02 15.37
CA TYR A 36 -17.32 -7.04 15.45
C TYR A 36 -16.32 -7.21 14.29
N ASP A 37 -15.87 -8.42 14.03
CA ASP A 37 -14.89 -8.72 12.98
C ASP A 37 -15.40 -8.30 11.59
N ILE A 38 -16.68 -8.58 11.30
CA ILE A 38 -17.32 -8.16 10.04
C ILE A 38 -17.38 -6.63 9.93
N LEU A 39 -17.88 -5.94 10.96
CA LEU A 39 -18.00 -4.48 10.96
C LEU A 39 -16.63 -3.81 10.93
N ASN A 40 -15.65 -4.38 11.64
CA ASN A 40 -14.27 -3.91 11.60
C ASN A 40 -13.67 -4.07 10.20
N ALA A 41 -13.84 -5.23 9.57
CA ALA A 41 -13.39 -5.44 8.19
C ALA A 41 -14.03 -4.46 7.21
N MET A 42 -15.34 -4.19 7.33
CA MET A 42 -16.04 -3.20 6.50
C MET A 42 -15.49 -1.79 6.66
N SER A 43 -15.10 -1.40 7.88
CA SER A 43 -14.58 -0.08 8.21
C SER A 43 -13.07 0.07 8.01
N ASP A 44 -12.33 -1.03 7.89
CA ASP A 44 -10.86 -1.02 7.76
C ASP A 44 -10.37 -1.35 6.35
N ALA A 45 -11.21 -2.04 5.55
CA ALA A 45 -10.82 -2.54 4.23
C ALA A 45 -10.25 -1.44 3.30
N PHE A 46 -10.82 -0.24 3.32
CA PHE A 46 -10.33 0.86 2.50
C PHE A 46 -8.87 1.23 2.86
N PHE A 47 -8.59 1.36 4.16
CA PHE A 47 -7.26 1.73 4.65
C PHE A 47 -6.24 0.62 4.40
N TYR A 48 -6.65 -0.63 4.58
CA TYR A 48 -5.81 -1.79 4.27
C TYR A 48 -5.44 -1.86 2.78
N PHE A 49 -6.41 -1.60 1.90
CA PHE A 49 -6.24 -1.68 0.45
C PHE A 49 -5.88 -0.33 -0.22
N ILE A 50 -5.48 0.69 0.53
CA ILE A 50 -4.95 1.95 -0.02
C ILE A 50 -3.94 1.72 -1.15
N PRO A 51 -2.96 0.78 -1.06
CA PRO A 51 -2.00 0.56 -2.13
C PRO A 51 -2.64 0.20 -3.48
N LEU A 52 -3.79 -0.51 -3.49
CA LEU A 52 -4.51 -0.82 -4.74
C LEU A 52 -5.04 0.44 -5.41
N PHE A 53 -5.71 1.30 -4.63
CA PHE A 53 -6.25 2.56 -5.15
C PHE A 53 -5.15 3.50 -5.64
N LEU A 54 -4.03 3.52 -4.93
CA LEU A 54 -2.87 4.31 -5.33
C LEU A 54 -2.21 3.76 -6.58
N ALA A 55 -2.06 2.43 -6.72
CA ALA A 55 -1.54 1.79 -7.90
C ALA A 55 -2.37 2.16 -9.14
N TYR A 56 -3.70 2.08 -9.04
CA TYR A 56 -4.60 2.44 -10.12
C TYR A 56 -4.49 3.92 -10.52
N THR A 57 -4.48 4.83 -9.53
CA THR A 57 -4.39 6.27 -9.79
C THR A 57 -3.02 6.69 -10.31
N ALA A 58 -1.95 6.08 -9.78
CA ALA A 58 -0.59 6.30 -10.24
C ALA A 58 -0.38 5.76 -11.66
N ALA A 59 -0.95 4.58 -11.98
CA ALA A 59 -0.89 4.01 -13.32
C ALA A 59 -1.47 4.96 -14.37
N LYS A 60 -2.63 5.55 -14.08
CA LYS A 60 -3.24 6.55 -14.97
C LYS A 60 -2.40 7.84 -15.10
N LYS A 61 -1.68 8.22 -14.04
CA LYS A 61 -0.82 9.42 -14.08
C LYS A 61 0.47 9.18 -14.84
N PHE A 62 1.04 7.98 -14.76
CA PHE A 62 2.32 7.63 -15.37
C PHE A 62 2.18 6.92 -16.72
N ASP A 63 0.94 6.83 -17.24
CA ASP A 63 0.62 6.17 -18.51
C ASP A 63 1.07 4.71 -18.57
N VAL A 64 0.73 3.98 -17.48
CA VAL A 64 1.01 2.56 -17.30
C VAL A 64 -0.31 1.80 -17.35
N GLU A 65 -0.26 0.53 -17.76
CA GLU A 65 -1.44 -0.33 -17.78
C GLU A 65 -2.01 -0.51 -16.36
N PRO A 66 -3.27 -0.06 -16.11
CA PRO A 66 -3.81 -0.02 -14.75
C PRO A 66 -3.97 -1.40 -14.12
N PHE A 67 -4.33 -2.43 -14.89
CA PHE A 67 -4.53 -3.78 -14.35
C PHE A 67 -3.21 -4.42 -13.93
N THR A 68 -2.14 -4.21 -14.68
CA THR A 68 -0.81 -4.69 -14.30
C THR A 68 -0.30 -3.96 -13.04
N ALA A 69 -0.59 -2.68 -12.90
CA ALA A 69 -0.26 -1.93 -11.68
C ALA A 69 -1.03 -2.43 -10.45
N ILE A 70 -2.33 -2.72 -10.61
CA ILE A 70 -3.14 -3.34 -9.55
C ILE A 70 -2.58 -4.72 -9.19
N LEU A 71 -2.19 -5.53 -10.18
CA LEU A 71 -1.60 -6.86 -9.96
C LEU A 71 -0.34 -6.77 -9.09
N VAL A 72 0.55 -5.82 -9.35
CA VAL A 72 1.73 -5.58 -8.50
C VAL A 72 1.33 -5.27 -7.07
N ALA A 73 0.33 -4.40 -6.85
CA ALA A 73 -0.16 -4.10 -5.52
C ALA A 73 -0.80 -5.31 -4.83
N CYS A 74 -1.58 -6.12 -5.57
CA CYS A 74 -2.17 -7.36 -5.05
C CYS A 74 -1.09 -8.36 -4.60
N ILE A 75 -0.01 -8.50 -5.36
CA ILE A 75 1.10 -9.39 -5.00
C ILE A 75 1.76 -8.95 -3.69
N LEU A 76 1.98 -7.64 -3.50
CA LEU A 76 2.55 -7.11 -2.27
C LEU A 76 1.64 -7.28 -1.05
N LEU A 77 0.31 -7.30 -1.26
CA LEU A 77 -0.69 -7.51 -0.22
C LEU A 77 -1.09 -8.98 -0.05
N HIS A 78 -0.56 -9.88 -0.88
CA HIS A 78 -0.93 -11.30 -0.81
C HIS A 78 -0.59 -11.89 0.56
N PRO A 79 -1.45 -12.75 1.16
CA PRO A 79 -1.22 -13.30 2.50
C PRO A 79 0.14 -13.99 2.67
N SER A 80 0.59 -14.73 1.65
CA SER A 80 1.92 -15.36 1.69
C SER A 80 3.05 -14.32 1.72
N MET A 81 2.89 -13.19 1.02
CA MET A 81 3.88 -12.12 1.02
C MET A 81 3.91 -11.39 2.35
N THR A 82 2.74 -11.09 2.91
CA THR A 82 2.63 -10.47 4.24
C THR A 82 3.17 -11.39 5.33
N ALA A 83 2.95 -12.71 5.24
CA ALA A 83 3.51 -13.69 6.16
C ALA A 83 5.05 -13.73 6.09
N VAL A 84 5.63 -13.73 4.88
CA VAL A 84 7.10 -13.65 4.69
C VAL A 84 7.66 -12.36 5.29
N MET A 85 6.97 -11.23 5.10
CA MET A 85 7.40 -9.95 5.65
C MET A 85 7.19 -9.82 7.16
N ALA A 86 6.29 -10.61 7.76
CA ALA A 86 6.08 -10.65 9.21
C ALA A 86 7.14 -11.48 9.95
N THR A 87 7.89 -12.32 9.25
CA THR A 87 8.95 -13.15 9.84
C THR A 87 10.21 -12.32 10.05
N GLU A 88 10.43 -11.86 11.27
CA GLU A 88 11.58 -11.01 11.62
C GLU A 88 12.90 -11.74 11.34
N GLY A 89 13.76 -11.14 10.53
CA GLY A 89 15.17 -11.50 10.34
C GLY A 89 15.49 -12.72 9.48
N ALA A 90 14.49 -13.48 9.01
CA ALA A 90 14.71 -14.73 8.27
C ALA A 90 14.37 -14.66 6.77
N ALA A 91 13.71 -13.61 6.33
CA ALA A 91 13.30 -13.50 4.93
C ALA A 91 14.51 -13.15 4.05
N THR A 92 14.85 -14.03 3.12
CA THR A 92 15.87 -13.78 2.11
C THR A 92 15.30 -14.00 0.72
N PHE A 93 15.65 -13.13 -0.21
CA PHE A 93 15.33 -13.30 -1.62
C PHE A 93 16.64 -13.48 -2.40
N PHE A 94 16.86 -14.66 -2.97
CA PHE A 94 18.13 -15.05 -3.62
C PHE A 94 19.38 -14.78 -2.75
N GLY A 95 19.29 -15.01 -1.42
CA GLY A 95 20.39 -14.79 -0.49
C GLY A 95 20.57 -13.34 -0.01
N ILE A 96 19.77 -12.40 -0.49
CA ILE A 96 19.76 -11.00 -0.04
C ILE A 96 18.73 -10.88 1.09
N PRO A 97 19.12 -10.39 2.29
CA PRO A 97 18.17 -10.22 3.39
C PRO A 97 17.14 -9.16 3.05
N LEU A 98 15.86 -9.53 3.18
CA LEU A 98 14.75 -8.60 3.04
C LEU A 98 14.51 -7.87 4.37
N ARG A 99 14.30 -6.56 4.31
CA ARG A 99 13.79 -5.84 5.47
C ARG A 99 12.28 -6.07 5.60
N THR A 100 11.86 -6.35 6.82
CA THR A 100 10.45 -6.47 7.16
C THR A 100 9.76 -5.12 6.99
N VAL A 101 8.83 -5.05 6.06
CA VAL A 101 8.06 -3.83 5.75
C VAL A 101 6.60 -4.19 5.60
N THR A 102 5.72 -3.44 6.29
CA THR A 102 4.29 -3.58 6.13
C THR A 102 3.84 -2.78 4.90
N TYR A 103 3.46 -3.49 3.84
CA TYR A 103 2.98 -2.86 2.59
C TYR A 103 1.52 -2.44 2.65
N SER A 104 0.71 -3.04 3.54
CA SER A 104 -0.65 -2.59 3.82
C SER A 104 -0.63 -1.16 4.36
N ALA A 105 -1.55 -0.32 3.89
CA ALA A 105 -1.61 1.11 4.20
C ALA A 105 -0.36 1.94 3.81
N SER A 106 0.60 1.34 3.09
CA SER A 106 1.84 2.01 2.69
C SER A 106 1.69 2.72 1.34
N VAL A 107 2.06 3.99 1.28
CA VAL A 107 1.89 4.86 0.11
C VAL A 107 3.17 4.92 -0.74
N ILE A 108 4.31 5.10 -0.10
CA ILE A 108 5.58 5.42 -0.78
C ILE A 108 6.09 4.29 -1.66
N PRO A 109 6.20 3.03 -1.17
CA PRO A 109 6.73 1.93 -1.97
C PRO A 109 5.92 1.67 -3.25
N ILE A 110 4.58 1.74 -3.16
CA ILE A 110 3.73 1.46 -4.32
C ILE A 110 3.81 2.56 -5.38
N LEU A 111 3.90 3.84 -4.97
CA LEU A 111 4.06 4.94 -5.93
C LEU A 111 5.38 4.84 -6.68
N LEU A 112 6.47 4.52 -5.98
CA LEU A 112 7.80 4.31 -6.59
C LEU A 112 7.79 3.07 -7.50
N ALA A 113 7.13 1.99 -7.09
CA ALA A 113 6.99 0.79 -7.90
C ALA A 113 6.29 1.08 -9.24
N ILE A 114 5.16 1.79 -9.21
CA ILE A 114 4.41 2.13 -10.44
C ILE A 114 5.17 3.15 -11.30
N TYR A 115 5.88 4.08 -10.69
CA TYR A 115 6.76 4.98 -11.42
C TYR A 115 7.87 4.22 -12.15
N CYS A 116 8.57 3.30 -11.47
CA CYS A 116 9.56 2.43 -12.09
C CYS A 116 8.96 1.52 -13.18
N MET A 117 7.75 1.02 -12.94
CA MET A 117 7.02 0.21 -13.92
C MET A 117 6.81 0.95 -15.23
N SER A 118 6.64 2.28 -15.23
CA SER A 118 6.49 3.06 -16.45
C SER A 118 7.72 2.95 -17.37
N PHE A 119 8.91 2.85 -16.79
CA PHE A 119 10.14 2.66 -17.58
C PHE A 119 10.24 1.24 -18.12
N VAL A 120 9.96 0.24 -17.29
CA VAL A 120 9.98 -1.18 -17.70
C VAL A 120 8.97 -1.44 -18.80
N GLN A 121 7.75 -0.93 -18.67
CA GLN A 121 6.69 -1.08 -19.68
C GLN A 121 7.08 -0.43 -21.00
N LYS A 122 7.64 0.80 -20.97
CA LYS A 122 8.13 1.48 -22.19
C LYS A 122 9.27 0.71 -22.86
N PHE A 123 10.15 0.11 -22.07
CA PHE A 123 11.20 -0.76 -22.58
C PHE A 123 10.63 -2.02 -23.24
N CYS A 124 9.67 -2.69 -22.58
CA CYS A 124 8.98 -3.85 -23.15
C CYS A 124 8.30 -3.51 -24.49
N TYR A 125 7.68 -2.34 -24.57
CA TYR A 125 7.01 -1.90 -25.80
C TYR A 125 7.97 -1.64 -26.97
N LYS A 126 9.24 -1.38 -26.71
CA LYS A 126 10.27 -1.24 -27.75
C LYS A 126 10.83 -2.59 -28.23
N VAL A 127 10.87 -3.59 -27.34
CA VAL A 127 11.53 -4.87 -27.61
C VAL A 127 10.52 -5.93 -28.08
N ILE A 128 9.30 -5.91 -27.54
CA ILE A 128 8.29 -6.93 -27.82
C ILE A 128 7.42 -6.50 -29.03
N PRO A 129 7.27 -7.37 -30.05
CA PRO A 129 6.37 -7.12 -31.18
C PRO A 129 4.92 -6.88 -30.73
N GLU A 130 4.17 -6.07 -31.45
CA GLU A 130 2.82 -5.65 -31.09
C GLU A 130 1.87 -6.82 -30.81
N THR A 131 1.96 -7.90 -31.58
CA THR A 131 1.12 -9.10 -31.44
C THR A 131 1.25 -9.77 -30.06
N PHE A 132 2.44 -9.76 -29.49
CA PHE A 132 2.74 -10.42 -28.21
C PHE A 132 2.83 -9.47 -27.02
N ARG A 133 2.75 -8.18 -27.26
CA ARG A 133 2.94 -7.12 -26.25
C ARG A 133 2.00 -7.28 -25.06
N TYR A 134 0.71 -7.50 -25.32
CA TYR A 134 -0.28 -7.64 -24.26
C TYR A 134 -0.12 -8.91 -23.41
N LEU A 135 0.49 -9.95 -23.96
CA LEU A 135 0.69 -11.22 -23.26
C LEU A 135 1.98 -11.20 -22.41
N PHE A 136 3.07 -10.67 -22.95
CA PHE A 136 4.38 -10.74 -22.31
C PHE A 136 4.73 -9.53 -21.45
N THR A 137 4.16 -8.36 -21.68
CA THR A 137 4.48 -7.15 -20.89
C THR A 137 4.07 -7.29 -19.41
N PRO A 138 2.84 -7.75 -19.07
CA PRO A 138 2.46 -7.87 -17.66
C PRO A 138 3.37 -8.78 -16.84
N PRO A 139 3.66 -10.04 -17.25
CA PRO A 139 4.54 -10.91 -16.48
C PRO A 139 5.97 -10.37 -16.37
N VAL A 140 6.53 -9.75 -17.41
CA VAL A 140 7.86 -9.12 -17.34
C VAL A 140 7.87 -7.98 -16.33
N CYS A 141 6.85 -7.11 -16.37
CA CYS A 141 6.72 -6.02 -15.40
C CYS A 141 6.64 -6.56 -13.96
N VAL A 142 5.85 -7.60 -13.71
CA VAL A 142 5.73 -8.20 -12.37
C VAL A 142 7.05 -8.79 -11.91
N ILE A 143 7.72 -9.60 -12.76
CA ILE A 143 9.00 -10.27 -12.43
C ILE A 143 10.11 -9.25 -12.10
N VAL A 144 10.10 -8.09 -12.73
CA VAL A 144 11.10 -7.03 -12.48
C VAL A 144 10.70 -6.13 -11.31
N ILE A 145 9.44 -5.66 -11.29
CA ILE A 145 9.02 -4.62 -10.34
C ILE A 145 8.83 -5.17 -8.93
N VAL A 146 8.31 -6.39 -8.76
CA VAL A 146 8.10 -6.96 -7.42
C VAL A 146 9.42 -7.12 -6.67
N PRO A 147 10.47 -7.75 -7.22
CA PRO A 147 11.78 -7.81 -6.54
C PRO A 147 12.39 -6.43 -6.27
N VAL A 148 12.32 -5.51 -7.23
CA VAL A 148 12.83 -4.14 -7.03
C VAL A 148 12.07 -3.44 -5.89
N THR A 149 10.77 -3.64 -5.80
CA THR A 149 9.96 -3.07 -4.72
C THR A 149 10.37 -3.65 -3.36
N LEU A 150 10.57 -4.96 -3.28
CA LEU A 150 10.96 -5.62 -2.03
C LEU A 150 12.37 -5.22 -1.57
N LEU A 151 13.32 -5.14 -2.48
CA LEU A 151 14.74 -4.90 -2.16
C LEU A 151 15.09 -3.43 -2.01
N VAL A 152 14.42 -2.54 -2.75
CA VAL A 152 14.78 -1.12 -2.84
C VAL A 152 13.70 -0.23 -2.25
N PHE A 153 12.47 -0.32 -2.75
CA PHE A 153 11.43 0.64 -2.38
C PHE A 153 10.80 0.35 -1.02
N GLY A 154 10.78 -0.91 -0.57
CA GLY A 154 10.38 -1.27 0.78
C GLY A 154 11.28 -0.60 1.83
N PRO A 155 12.59 -0.85 1.83
CA PRO A 155 13.54 -0.20 2.73
C PRO A 155 13.53 1.33 2.62
N LEU A 156 13.43 1.91 1.42
CA LEU A 156 13.31 3.36 1.24
C LEU A 156 12.04 3.91 1.87
N GLY A 157 10.91 3.24 1.68
CA GLY A 157 9.63 3.64 2.28
C GLY A 157 9.68 3.62 3.81
N SER A 158 10.27 2.58 4.40
CA SER A 158 10.45 2.50 5.85
C SER A 158 11.42 3.56 6.39
N PHE A 159 12.47 3.89 5.64
CA PHE A 159 13.42 4.94 5.99
C PHE A 159 12.74 6.33 6.01
N VAL A 160 12.01 6.67 4.94
CA VAL A 160 11.26 7.93 4.86
C VAL A 160 10.18 8.00 5.94
N GLY A 161 9.42 6.90 6.13
CA GLY A 161 8.42 6.81 7.20
C GLY A 161 9.02 7.00 8.59
N GLY A 162 10.17 6.40 8.86
CA GLY A 162 10.91 6.57 10.11
C GLY A 162 11.39 8.01 10.35
N TRP A 163 11.78 8.70 9.29
CA TRP A 163 12.16 10.13 9.38
C TRP A 163 10.95 11.00 9.68
N LEU A 164 9.82 10.74 9.05
CA LEU A 164 8.57 11.45 9.33
C LEU A 164 8.09 11.21 10.76
N ALA A 165 8.16 9.96 11.24
CA ALA A 165 7.82 9.60 12.61
C ALA A 165 8.70 10.33 13.64
N LYS A 166 10.01 10.35 13.43
CA LYS A 166 10.95 11.10 14.30
C LYS A 166 10.68 12.61 14.26
N GLY A 167 10.36 13.16 13.10
CA GLY A 167 9.97 14.56 12.96
C GLY A 167 8.70 14.88 13.75
N TYR A 168 7.72 14.00 13.69
CA TYR A 168 6.48 14.12 14.45
C TYR A 168 6.73 14.00 15.97
N GLU A 169 7.51 13.01 16.40
CA GLU A 169 7.91 12.85 17.81
C GLU A 169 8.64 14.09 18.35
N TRP A 170 9.51 14.69 17.55
CA TRP A 170 10.20 15.93 17.93
C TRP A 170 9.21 17.08 18.12
N ILE A 171 8.24 17.28 17.22
CA ILE A 171 7.18 18.30 17.34
C ILE A 171 6.29 18.00 18.56
N TYR A 172 5.94 16.73 18.78
CA TYR A 172 5.13 16.29 19.91
C TYR A 172 5.80 16.59 21.25
N ASN A 173 7.12 16.35 21.35
CA ASN A 173 7.90 16.64 22.54
C ASN A 173 8.06 18.16 22.79
N LEU A 174 8.02 18.98 21.72
CA LEU A 174 8.07 20.44 21.86
C LEU A 174 6.72 21.00 22.35
N SER A 175 5.61 20.54 21.81
CA SER A 175 4.26 20.92 22.22
C SER A 175 3.21 19.92 21.70
N PRO A 176 2.57 19.15 22.59
CA PRO A 176 1.49 18.22 22.20
C PRO A 176 0.31 18.92 21.50
N MET A 177 0.08 20.20 21.83
CA MET A 177 -0.99 21.02 21.24
C MET A 177 -0.73 21.34 19.77
N VAL A 178 0.53 21.62 19.41
CA VAL A 178 0.95 21.87 18.03
C VAL A 178 0.95 20.57 17.23
N ALA A 179 1.39 19.46 17.81
CA ALA A 179 1.37 18.16 17.16
C ALA A 179 -0.06 17.72 16.77
N GLY A 180 -1.05 18.01 17.63
CA GLY A 180 -2.47 17.71 17.34
C GLY A 180 -3.06 18.53 16.18
N MET A 181 -2.47 19.67 15.81
CA MET A 181 -2.88 20.45 14.62
C MET A 181 -2.41 19.82 13.29
N PHE A 182 -1.45 18.91 13.32
CA PHE A 182 -0.88 18.25 12.13
C PHE A 182 -1.50 16.87 11.85
N ILE A 183 -2.43 16.41 12.66
CA ILE A 183 -3.24 15.19 12.45
C ILE A 183 -4.59 15.58 11.86
#